data_0205ee8d7fdd866a3ae976df870d26c0
#
_entry.id   0205ee8d7fdd866a3ae976df870d26c0
#
_cell.length_a   1.000
_cell.length_b   1.000
_cell.length_c   1.000
_cell.angle_alpha   90.00
_cell.angle_beta   90.00
_cell.angle_gamma   90.00
#
_symmetry.space_group_name_H-M   'P 1'
#
loop_
_entity.id
_entity.type
_entity.pdbx_description
1 polymer ?
#
loop_
_entity_poly.entity_id
_entity_poly.type
_entity_poly.pdbx_seq_one_letter_code
_entity_poly.pdbx_strand_id
1 'polypeptide(L)' 'MGGIGSIMQLRKERIEQVKEIALANLKRADNSRGDLDKEKYWSLYRADVRELLGIIRSLEEERDNG' A
#
# COMPACT_ATOMS: atom_id res chain seq x y z
N MET A 1 22.19 -17.40 -6.83
CA MET A 1 21.98 -16.29 -6.75
C MET A 1 20.73 -15.85 -6.16
N GLY A 2 20.73 -15.17 -5.28
CA GLY A 2 19.83 -14.26 -4.93
C GLY A 2 18.49 -14.54 -4.38
N GLY A 3 18.29 -15.52 -3.61
CA GLY A 3 17.02 -15.64 -2.92
C GLY A 3 16.67 -14.37 -2.14
N ILE A 4 17.67 -13.75 -1.53
CA ILE A 4 17.51 -12.52 -0.77
C ILE A 4 17.13 -11.35 -1.68
N GLY A 5 17.81 -11.20 -2.80
CA GLY A 5 17.49 -10.16 -3.76
C GLY A 5 16.10 -10.29 -4.34
N SER A 6 15.68 -11.52 -4.65
CA SER A 6 14.35 -11.79 -5.18
C SER A 6 13.26 -11.42 -4.19
N ILE A 7 13.45 -11.75 -2.89
CA ILE A 7 12.49 -11.42 -1.85
C ILE A 7 12.35 -9.90 -1.69
N MET A 8 13.46 -9.17 -1.69
CA MET A 8 13.43 -7.71 -1.60
C MET A 8 12.73 -7.08 -2.81
N GLN A 9 12.96 -7.62 -3.98
CA GLN A 9 12.32 -7.14 -5.19
C GLN A 9 10.82 -7.37 -5.16
N LEU A 10 10.37 -8.54 -4.70
CA LEU A 10 8.96 -8.85 -4.56
C LEU A 10 8.27 -7.89 -3.58
N ARG A 11 8.91 -7.57 -2.46
CA ARG A 11 8.39 -6.62 -1.50
C ARG A 11 8.28 -5.22 -2.09
N LYS A 12 9.29 -4.80 -2.84
CA LYS A 12 9.28 -3.51 -3.51
C LYS A 12 8.14 -3.43 -4.53
N GLU A 13 7.95 -4.48 -5.33
CA GLU A 13 6.86 -4.55 -6.28
C GLU A 13 5.51 -4.49 -5.58
N ARG A 14 5.37 -5.18 -4.45
CA ARG A 14 4.14 -5.15 -3.67
C ARG A 14 3.85 -3.75 -3.15
N ILE A 15 4.84 -3.06 -2.62
CA ILE A 15 4.71 -1.69 -2.14
C ILE A 15 4.24 -0.78 -3.27
N GLU A 16 4.84 -0.89 -4.44
CA GLU A 16 4.46 -0.09 -5.59
C GLU A 16 3.03 -0.38 -6.05
N GLN A 17 2.64 -1.66 -6.07
CA GLN A 17 1.27 -2.05 -6.42
C GLN A 17 0.25 -1.45 -5.47
N VAL A 18 0.46 -1.61 -4.16
CA VAL A 18 -0.47 -1.10 -3.16
C VAL A 18 -0.52 0.43 -3.23
N LYS A 19 0.62 1.07 -3.45
CA LYS A 19 0.70 2.52 -3.61
C LYS A 19 -0.15 2.99 -4.80
N GLU A 20 -0.04 2.32 -5.94
CA GLU A 20 -0.82 2.66 -7.13
C GLU A 20 -2.32 2.50 -6.89
N ILE A 21 -2.71 1.38 -6.25
CA ILE A 21 -4.11 1.12 -5.91
C ILE A 21 -4.63 2.19 -4.96
N ALA A 22 -3.85 2.55 -3.94
CA ALA A 22 -4.23 3.59 -2.98
C ALA A 22 -4.42 4.93 -3.66
N LEU A 23 -3.51 5.31 -4.55
CA LEU A 23 -3.63 6.56 -5.30
C LEU A 23 -4.84 6.57 -6.22
N ALA A 24 -5.14 5.43 -6.87
CA ALA A 24 -6.32 5.30 -7.70
C ALA A 24 -7.60 5.46 -6.88
N ASN A 25 -7.66 4.83 -5.71
CA ASN A 25 -8.81 4.94 -4.82
C ASN A 25 -8.99 6.36 -4.30
N LEU A 26 -7.89 7.03 -3.95
CA LEU A 26 -7.93 8.43 -3.51
C LEU A 26 -8.49 9.32 -4.61
N LYS A 27 -8.04 9.12 -5.84
CA LYS A 27 -8.50 9.88 -6.98
C LYS A 27 -9.99 9.66 -7.26
N ARG A 28 -10.44 8.41 -7.14
CA ARG A 28 -11.85 8.07 -7.28
C ARG A 28 -12.69 8.71 -6.19
N ALA A 29 -12.21 8.71 -4.95
CA ALA A 29 -12.90 9.36 -3.84
C ALA A 29 -13.05 10.86 -4.11
N ASP A 30 -11.98 11.50 -4.57
CA ASP A 30 -11.97 12.92 -4.89
C ASP A 30 -12.96 13.28 -6.01
N ASN A 31 -13.08 12.39 -7.00
CA ASN A 31 -13.94 12.62 -8.16
C ASN A 31 -15.38 12.14 -7.93
N SER A 32 -15.65 11.45 -6.82
CA SER A 32 -16.99 10.95 -6.53
C SER A 32 -17.93 12.09 -6.14
N ARG A 33 -19.12 12.08 -6.71
CA ARG A 33 -20.14 13.10 -6.42
C ARG A 33 -21.09 12.67 -5.31
N GLY A 34 -21.21 11.37 -5.08
CA GLY A 34 -22.09 10.84 -4.04
C GLY A 34 -21.34 10.58 -2.75
N ASP A 35 -21.96 10.86 -1.61
CA ASP A 35 -21.36 10.64 -0.31
C ASP A 35 -21.06 9.17 -0.04
N LEU A 36 -21.92 8.26 -0.49
CA LEU A 36 -21.74 6.83 -0.29
C LEU A 36 -20.54 6.30 -1.09
N ASP A 37 -20.40 6.73 -2.33
CA ASP A 37 -19.27 6.33 -3.16
C ASP A 37 -17.97 6.90 -2.62
N LYS A 38 -18.00 8.14 -2.20
CA LYS A 38 -16.85 8.80 -1.59
C LYS A 38 -16.37 8.06 -0.36
N GLU A 39 -17.31 7.71 0.52
CA GLU A 39 -17.00 6.94 1.72
C GLU A 39 -16.43 5.57 1.40
N LYS A 40 -16.97 4.88 0.41
CA LYS A 40 -16.50 3.59 -0.05
C LYS A 40 -15.03 3.65 -0.49
N TYR A 41 -14.68 4.60 -1.35
CA TYR A 41 -13.33 4.73 -1.84
C TYR A 41 -12.36 5.21 -0.77
N TRP A 42 -12.81 6.05 0.15
CA TRP A 42 -12.03 6.44 1.30
C TRP A 42 -11.71 5.26 2.22
N SER A 43 -12.68 4.37 2.43
CA SER A 43 -12.45 3.14 3.21
C SER A 43 -11.41 2.25 2.56
N LEU A 44 -11.49 2.07 1.25
CA LEU A 44 -10.51 1.30 0.50
C LEU A 44 -9.12 1.93 0.58
N TYR A 45 -9.05 3.23 0.46
CA TYR A 45 -7.80 3.98 0.58
C TYR A 45 -7.17 3.78 1.97
N ARG A 46 -7.95 3.88 3.02
CA ARG A 46 -7.48 3.67 4.40
C ARG A 46 -6.93 2.26 4.60
N ALA A 47 -7.61 1.27 4.04
CA ALA A 47 -7.15 -0.13 4.12
C ALA A 47 -5.81 -0.30 3.41
N ASP A 48 -5.65 0.30 2.24
CA ASP A 48 -4.41 0.26 1.48
C ASP A 48 -3.27 0.94 2.23
N VAL A 49 -3.54 2.08 2.84
CA VAL A 49 -2.54 2.81 3.66
C VAL A 49 -2.11 1.96 4.86
N ARG A 50 -3.04 1.28 5.50
CA ARG A 50 -2.74 0.36 6.61
C ARG A 50 -1.81 -0.76 6.16
N GLU A 51 -2.09 -1.33 5.01
CA GLU A 51 -1.25 -2.39 4.45
C GLU A 51 0.17 -1.88 4.19
N LEU A 52 0.30 -0.71 3.59
CA LEU A 52 1.59 -0.07 3.35
C LEU A 52 2.37 0.18 4.64
N LEU A 53 1.70 0.69 5.66
CA LEU A 53 2.33 0.93 6.96
C LEU A 53 2.81 -0.37 7.59
N GLY A 54 2.03 -1.44 7.47
CA GLY A 54 2.42 -2.77 7.94
C GLY A 54 3.68 -3.28 7.24
N ILE A 55 3.75 -3.11 5.93
CA ILE A 55 4.93 -3.51 5.15
C ILE A 55 6.15 -2.70 5.57
N ILE A 56 6.01 -1.39 5.72
CA ILE A 56 7.10 -0.51 6.13
C ILE A 56 7.60 -0.89 7.52
N ARG A 57 6.70 -1.17 8.46
CA ARG A 57 7.07 -1.62 9.81
C ARG A 57 7.86 -2.91 9.77
N SER A 58 7.42 -3.87 8.97
CA SER A 58 8.12 -5.14 8.82
C SER A 58 9.54 -4.94 8.31
N LEU A 59 9.72 -4.06 7.35
CA LEU A 59 11.04 -3.74 6.80
C LEU A 59 11.93 -3.05 7.84
N GLU A 60 11.37 -2.15 8.63
CA GLU A 60 12.11 -1.47 9.70
C GLU A 60 12.56 -2.44 10.77
N GLU A 61 11.69 -3.38 11.18
CA GLU A 61 12.01 -4.40 12.16
C GLU A 61 13.14 -5.30 11.68
N GLU A 62 13.10 -5.72 10.43
CA GLU A 62 14.17 -6.53 9.85
C GLU A 62 15.49 -5.77 9.81
N ARG A 63 15.44 -4.50 9.52
CA ARG A 63 16.60 -3.63 9.47
C ARG A 63 17.25 -3.47 10.84
N ASP A 64 16.42 -3.32 11.87
CA ASP A 64 16.90 -3.18 13.25
C ASP A 64 17.52 -4.47 13.78
N ASN A 65 17.00 -5.61 13.36
CA ASN A 65 17.49 -6.92 13.77
C ASN A 65 18.68 -7.39 12.93
N GLY A 66 18.89 -6.76 11.82
CA GLY A 66 20.02 -7.08 10.96
C GLY A 66 21.24 -6.34 11.35
#